data_2dbe54c73c4ebdd442446b8900147be9
#
_entry.id   2dbe54c73c4ebdd442446b8900147be9
#
_cell.length_a   1.000
_cell.length_b   1.000
_cell.length_c   1.000
_cell.angle_alpha   90.00
_cell.angle_beta   90.00
_cell.angle_gamma   90.00
#
_symmetry.space_group_name_H-M   'P 1'
#
loop_
_entity.id
_entity.type
_entity.pdbx_description
1 polymer ?
#
loop_
_entity_poly.entity_id
_entity_poly.type
_entity_poly.pdbx_seq_one_letter_code
_entity_poly.pdbx_strand_id
1 'polypeptide(L)'
;MVVWAVRINRVLRDTTFCFIVSLALADIAVGALVIPLAITISIGLQTHFYSCLLVACTVLVLTQSSILALLAIAFDRYLRVKIPMSYKRVVTPRRAGTAVLLSWLVSIVVGLTPMLGWNNLQQLNRSSVTEDLLVICKFETVISMDYMVYFNFFGWVLPPLLLMLAIYVEIFYMIHKQLNKKVSASHTDPRRYFGKELKLAKSLALVLFLFAVSWLPLHIINCITLFCPKCDKPEYLIYIAILLTHGNSAVNPIVYAFRIKKFRTAFQKIWKQYVLCRDPVGRLPQKGSQRVRSNETRLEQNDDDDNDV
;
A
#
# COMPACT_ATOMS: atom_id res chain seq x y z
N MET A 1 0.59 -7.59 -10.86
CA MET A 1 -0.01 -6.57 -11.74
C MET A 1 0.52 -5.16 -11.50
N VAL A 2 0.47 -4.61 -10.26
CA VAL A 2 0.92 -3.24 -9.95
C VAL A 2 2.38 -3.01 -10.31
N VAL A 3 3.30 -3.86 -9.85
CA VAL A 3 4.75 -3.79 -10.15
C VAL A 3 5.01 -3.81 -11.65
N TRP A 4 4.31 -4.66 -12.37
CA TRP A 4 4.43 -4.81 -13.82
C TRP A 4 3.91 -3.58 -14.57
N ALA A 5 2.78 -3.01 -14.15
CA ALA A 5 2.23 -1.78 -14.71
C ALA A 5 3.22 -0.60 -14.58
N VAL A 6 3.89 -0.46 -13.43
CA VAL A 6 4.91 0.58 -13.19
C VAL A 6 6.17 0.33 -14.03
N ARG A 7 6.56 -0.93 -14.24
CA ARG A 7 7.74 -1.27 -15.07
C ARG A 7 7.53 -0.94 -16.54
N ILE A 8 6.33 -1.21 -17.08
CA ILE A 8 6.03 -1.00 -18.51
C ILE A 8 5.73 0.46 -18.82
N ASN A 9 5.07 1.19 -17.94
CA ASN A 9 4.59 2.53 -18.21
C ASN A 9 5.49 3.59 -17.55
N ARG A 10 6.32 4.28 -18.35
CA ARG A 10 7.21 5.36 -17.87
C ARG A 10 6.47 6.50 -17.16
N VAL A 11 5.20 6.75 -17.50
CA VAL A 11 4.36 7.77 -16.85
C VAL A 11 4.04 7.43 -15.39
N LEU A 12 4.18 6.14 -15.00
CA LEU A 12 4.00 5.66 -13.64
C LEU A 12 5.30 5.65 -12.81
N ARG A 13 6.42 6.18 -13.34
CA ARG A 13 7.71 6.24 -12.62
C ARG A 13 7.89 7.52 -11.78
N ASP A 14 6.80 8.05 -11.25
CA ASP A 14 6.82 9.16 -10.30
C ASP A 14 7.19 8.64 -8.88
N THR A 15 7.72 9.48 -8.01
CA THR A 15 8.16 9.13 -6.64
C THR A 15 7.08 8.46 -5.80
N THR A 16 5.83 8.89 -5.92
CA THR A 16 4.67 8.24 -5.26
C THR A 16 4.55 6.76 -5.62
N PHE A 17 4.82 6.41 -6.88
CA PHE A 17 4.68 5.03 -7.33
C PHE A 17 5.78 4.11 -6.78
N CYS A 18 6.90 4.65 -6.32
CA CYS A 18 7.91 3.90 -5.56
C CYS A 18 7.32 3.32 -4.27
N PHE A 19 6.57 4.14 -3.52
CA PHE A 19 5.87 3.70 -2.31
C PHE A 19 4.72 2.71 -2.60
N ILE A 20 3.97 2.94 -3.69
CA ILE A 20 2.90 2.02 -4.13
C ILE A 20 3.50 0.66 -4.55
N VAL A 21 4.66 0.64 -5.19
CA VAL A 21 5.37 -0.60 -5.52
C VAL A 21 5.84 -1.32 -4.25
N SER A 22 6.39 -0.60 -3.28
CA SER A 22 6.78 -1.17 -1.98
C SER A 22 5.59 -1.83 -1.27
N LEU A 23 4.44 -1.15 -1.23
CA LEU A 23 3.20 -1.70 -0.68
C LEU A 23 2.76 -2.96 -1.45
N ALA A 24 2.79 -2.92 -2.79
CA ALA A 24 2.42 -4.06 -3.61
C ALA A 24 3.36 -5.27 -3.43
N LEU A 25 4.65 -5.04 -3.14
CA LEU A 25 5.59 -6.12 -2.84
C LEU A 25 5.27 -6.77 -1.49
N ALA A 26 4.93 -5.99 -0.46
CA ALA A 26 4.46 -6.50 0.82
C ALA A 26 3.17 -7.34 0.63
N ASP A 27 2.21 -6.86 -0.15
CA ASP A 27 0.96 -7.58 -0.45
C ASP A 27 1.20 -8.90 -1.18
N ILE A 28 2.16 -8.94 -2.13
CA ILE A 28 2.56 -10.17 -2.83
C ILE A 28 3.19 -11.16 -1.84
N ALA A 29 4.04 -10.67 -0.94
CA ALA A 29 4.67 -11.53 0.07
C ALA A 29 3.63 -12.11 1.04
N VAL A 30 2.62 -11.34 1.44
CA VAL A 30 1.49 -11.87 2.23
C VAL A 30 0.76 -12.96 1.46
N GLY A 31 0.39 -12.73 0.20
CA GLY A 31 -0.33 -13.72 -0.61
C GLY A 31 0.48 -14.98 -0.90
N ALA A 32 1.78 -14.86 -1.15
CA ALA A 32 2.64 -15.96 -1.57
C ALA A 32 3.23 -16.77 -0.40
N LEU A 33 3.46 -16.13 0.76
CA LEU A 33 4.11 -16.76 1.91
C LEU A 33 3.14 -16.98 3.07
N VAL A 34 2.43 -15.90 3.49
CA VAL A 34 1.66 -15.95 4.73
C VAL A 34 0.40 -16.79 4.57
N ILE A 35 -0.35 -16.62 3.49
CA ILE A 35 -1.62 -17.36 3.29
C ILE A 35 -1.38 -18.87 3.19
N PRO A 36 -0.44 -19.38 2.37
CA PRO A 36 -0.15 -20.82 2.34
C PRO A 36 0.29 -21.38 3.69
N LEU A 37 1.17 -20.66 4.40
CA LEU A 37 1.63 -21.07 5.73
C LEU A 37 0.48 -21.06 6.75
N ALA A 38 -0.40 -20.05 6.73
CA ALA A 38 -1.56 -19.99 7.60
C ALA A 38 -2.53 -21.17 7.36
N ILE A 39 -2.75 -21.54 6.09
CA ILE A 39 -3.56 -22.72 5.74
C ILE A 39 -2.92 -23.98 6.29
N THR A 40 -1.61 -24.18 6.08
CA THR A 40 -0.87 -25.35 6.56
C THR A 40 -0.94 -25.47 8.09
N ILE A 41 -0.85 -24.35 8.80
CA ILE A 41 -0.97 -24.25 10.25
C ILE A 41 -2.40 -24.56 10.71
N SER A 42 -3.42 -24.10 9.99
CA SER A 42 -4.84 -24.31 10.32
C SER A 42 -5.25 -25.80 10.26
N ILE A 43 -4.49 -26.64 9.57
CA ILE A 43 -4.68 -28.11 9.54
C ILE A 43 -4.28 -28.77 10.88
N GLY A 44 -3.71 -28.01 11.81
CA GLY A 44 -3.39 -28.48 13.16
C GLY A 44 -2.05 -29.24 13.26
N LEU A 45 -1.15 -29.03 12.31
CA LEU A 45 0.19 -29.59 12.34
C LEU A 45 0.95 -29.07 13.57
N GLN A 46 1.51 -30.00 14.33
CA GLN A 46 2.46 -29.66 15.37
C GLN A 46 3.76 -29.17 14.72
N THR A 47 4.19 -27.99 15.14
CA THR A 47 5.41 -27.36 14.63
C THR A 47 6.29 -26.93 15.80
N HIS A 48 7.58 -26.79 15.53
CA HIS A 48 8.52 -26.26 16.51
C HIS A 48 8.18 -24.79 16.83
N PHE A 49 8.23 -24.40 18.11
CA PHE A 49 7.89 -23.05 18.60
C PHE A 49 8.53 -21.92 17.79
N TYR A 50 9.84 -21.98 17.55
CA TYR A 50 10.55 -20.94 16.80
C TYR A 50 10.16 -20.88 15.33
N SER A 51 9.77 -21.99 14.71
CA SER A 51 9.25 -21.97 13.33
C SER A 51 7.91 -21.25 13.26
N CYS A 52 7.01 -21.53 14.20
CA CYS A 52 5.74 -20.83 14.31
C CYS A 52 5.95 -19.33 14.63
N LEU A 53 6.85 -19.00 15.55
CA LEU A 53 7.18 -17.63 15.91
C LEU A 53 7.74 -16.85 14.71
N LEU A 54 8.61 -17.46 13.89
CA LEU A 54 9.15 -16.83 12.69
C LEU A 54 8.04 -16.48 11.66
N VAL A 55 7.08 -17.40 11.47
CA VAL A 55 5.92 -17.14 10.60
C VAL A 55 5.11 -15.97 11.13
N ALA A 56 4.80 -15.96 12.42
CA ALA A 56 4.07 -14.86 13.06
C ALA A 56 4.82 -13.52 12.95
N CYS A 57 6.13 -13.52 13.19
CA CYS A 57 6.98 -12.33 13.00
C CYS A 57 7.00 -11.85 11.55
N THR A 58 7.00 -12.76 10.56
CA THR A 58 6.93 -12.39 9.14
C THR A 58 5.63 -11.63 8.84
N VAL A 59 4.50 -12.07 9.38
CA VAL A 59 3.22 -11.34 9.27
C VAL A 59 3.34 -9.94 9.85
N LEU A 60 3.94 -9.80 11.03
CA LEU A 60 4.15 -8.50 11.69
C LEU A 60 5.02 -7.56 10.86
N VAL A 61 6.15 -8.05 10.31
CA VAL A 61 7.04 -7.28 9.43
C VAL A 61 6.29 -6.77 8.20
N LEU A 62 5.54 -7.64 7.51
CA LEU A 62 4.81 -7.27 6.30
C LEU A 62 3.69 -6.28 6.58
N THR A 63 2.96 -6.46 7.69
CA THR A 63 1.95 -5.51 8.12
C THR A 63 2.55 -4.14 8.43
N GLN A 64 3.64 -4.11 9.19
CA GLN A 64 4.32 -2.87 9.55
C GLN A 64 4.87 -2.16 8.31
N SER A 65 5.42 -2.90 7.33
CA SER A 65 5.89 -2.32 6.08
C SER A 65 4.76 -1.68 5.27
N SER A 66 3.56 -2.28 5.29
CA SER A 66 2.36 -1.73 4.63
C SER A 66 1.90 -0.43 5.30
N ILE A 67 1.88 -0.38 6.64
CA ILE A 67 1.53 0.84 7.39
C ILE A 67 2.49 1.98 7.06
N LEU A 68 3.79 1.72 7.11
CA LEU A 68 4.81 2.74 6.82
C LEU A 68 4.81 3.17 5.36
N ALA A 69 4.51 2.27 4.43
CA ALA A 69 4.32 2.62 3.02
C ALA A 69 3.10 3.55 2.81
N LEU A 70 1.98 3.26 3.46
CA LEU A 70 0.79 4.13 3.43
C LEU A 70 1.07 5.50 4.05
N LEU A 71 1.81 5.54 5.16
CA LEU A 71 2.24 6.79 5.79
C LEU A 71 3.15 7.60 4.86
N ALA A 72 4.12 6.96 4.20
CA ALA A 72 5.00 7.61 3.23
C ALA A 72 4.20 8.17 2.03
N ILE A 73 3.17 7.44 1.54
CA ILE A 73 2.26 7.91 0.50
C ILE A 73 1.48 9.15 0.98
N ALA A 74 0.98 9.14 2.21
CA ALA A 74 0.24 10.27 2.78
C ALA A 74 1.13 11.52 2.87
N PHE A 75 2.37 11.40 3.34
CA PHE A 75 3.35 12.49 3.37
C PHE A 75 3.71 13.00 1.98
N ASP A 76 3.92 12.12 1.02
CA ASP A 76 4.18 12.50 -0.37
C ASP A 76 3.03 13.34 -0.95
N ARG A 77 1.78 12.94 -0.68
CA ARG A 77 0.61 13.69 -1.12
C ARG A 77 0.50 15.04 -0.42
N TYR A 78 0.76 15.09 0.86
CA TYR A 78 0.77 16.32 1.65
C TYR A 78 1.76 17.35 1.10
N LEU A 79 3.01 16.92 0.86
CA LEU A 79 4.03 17.81 0.30
C LEU A 79 3.67 18.31 -1.11
N ARG A 80 3.05 17.46 -1.93
CA ARG A 80 2.63 17.82 -3.28
C ARG A 80 1.53 18.89 -3.29
N VAL A 81 0.65 18.89 -2.29
CA VAL A 81 -0.41 19.89 -2.15
C VAL A 81 0.11 21.15 -1.47
N LYS A 82 0.94 21.02 -0.44
CA LYS A 82 1.43 22.15 0.38
C LYS A 82 2.48 23.00 -0.34
N ILE A 83 3.42 22.35 -1.05
CA ILE A 83 4.55 23.02 -1.71
C ILE A 83 4.67 22.64 -3.20
N PRO A 84 3.65 22.82 -4.04
CA PRO A 84 3.62 22.30 -5.41
C PRO A 84 4.81 22.75 -6.26
N MET A 85 5.24 24.02 -6.12
CA MET A 85 6.36 24.58 -6.87
C MET A 85 7.70 23.97 -6.46
N SER A 86 7.93 23.71 -5.18
CA SER A 86 9.17 23.18 -4.63
C SER A 86 9.18 21.65 -4.49
N TYR A 87 8.06 20.98 -4.75
CA TYR A 87 7.90 19.53 -4.56
C TYR A 87 9.01 18.70 -5.22
N LYS A 88 9.28 18.94 -6.50
CA LYS A 88 10.31 18.18 -7.26
C LYS A 88 11.73 18.39 -6.72
N ARG A 89 12.01 19.52 -6.05
CA ARG A 89 13.30 19.80 -5.41
C ARG A 89 13.42 19.04 -4.07
N VAL A 90 12.32 18.93 -3.33
CA VAL A 90 12.29 18.28 -2.00
C VAL A 90 12.19 16.77 -2.14
N VAL A 91 11.27 16.27 -2.98
CA VAL A 91 11.01 14.84 -3.15
C VAL A 91 11.71 14.31 -4.39
N THR A 92 12.92 13.79 -4.19
CA THR A 92 13.73 13.19 -5.26
C THR A 92 13.61 11.66 -5.24
N PRO A 93 13.88 10.95 -6.37
CA PRO A 93 13.84 9.49 -6.40
C PRO A 93 14.79 8.82 -5.39
N ARG A 94 15.98 9.46 -5.15
CA ARG A 94 16.92 8.95 -4.15
C ARG A 94 16.33 9.01 -2.74
N ARG A 95 15.75 10.16 -2.34
CA ARG A 95 15.10 10.33 -1.02
C ARG A 95 13.91 9.39 -0.85
N ALA A 96 13.11 9.19 -1.90
CA ALA A 96 12.02 8.23 -1.86
C ALA A 96 12.53 6.78 -1.68
N GLY A 97 13.59 6.40 -2.39
CA GLY A 97 14.25 5.09 -2.20
C GLY A 97 14.81 4.90 -0.79
N THR A 98 15.47 5.93 -0.24
CA THR A 98 15.95 5.90 1.16
C THR A 98 14.79 5.76 2.15
N ALA A 99 13.67 6.48 1.95
CA ALA A 99 12.50 6.36 2.81
C ALA A 99 11.88 4.95 2.76
N VAL A 100 11.82 4.32 1.57
CA VAL A 100 11.37 2.93 1.44
C VAL A 100 12.31 1.98 2.19
N LEU A 101 13.63 2.12 2.02
CA LEU A 101 14.61 1.30 2.70
C LEU A 101 14.49 1.42 4.23
N LEU A 102 14.41 2.64 4.75
CA LEU A 102 14.22 2.90 6.18
C LEU A 102 12.90 2.31 6.69
N SER A 103 11.82 2.43 5.92
CA SER A 103 10.52 1.83 6.28
C SER A 103 10.63 0.31 6.43
N TRP A 104 11.32 -0.38 5.53
CA TRP A 104 11.56 -1.81 5.64
C TRP A 104 12.45 -2.19 6.82
N LEU A 105 13.53 -1.43 7.06
CA LEU A 105 14.40 -1.66 8.23
C LEU A 105 13.65 -1.51 9.55
N VAL A 106 12.85 -0.45 9.70
CA VAL A 106 12.00 -0.25 10.88
C VAL A 106 11.00 -1.39 11.02
N SER A 107 10.35 -1.81 9.93
CA SER A 107 9.38 -2.91 9.93
C SER A 107 10.01 -4.23 10.38
N ILE A 108 11.23 -4.52 9.94
CA ILE A 108 12.00 -5.71 10.34
C ILE A 108 12.32 -5.65 11.84
N VAL A 109 12.83 -4.54 12.33
CA VAL A 109 13.17 -4.39 13.75
C VAL A 109 11.93 -4.55 14.63
N VAL A 110 10.85 -3.85 14.29
CA VAL A 110 9.59 -3.90 15.06
C VAL A 110 8.95 -5.28 14.99
N GLY A 111 8.87 -5.88 13.80
CA GLY A 111 8.21 -7.17 13.60
C GLY A 111 9.00 -8.37 14.14
N LEU A 112 10.33 -8.26 14.25
CA LEU A 112 11.18 -9.31 14.84
C LEU A 112 11.40 -9.17 16.36
N THR A 113 10.88 -8.13 16.99
CA THR A 113 10.99 -7.93 18.44
C THR A 113 10.56 -9.16 19.27
N PRO A 114 9.51 -9.93 18.91
CA PRO A 114 9.17 -11.14 19.65
C PRO A 114 10.26 -12.23 19.59
N MET A 115 11.07 -12.29 18.54
CA MET A 115 12.22 -13.20 18.47
C MET A 115 13.32 -12.87 19.49
N LEU A 116 13.38 -11.60 19.95
CA LEU A 116 14.35 -11.14 20.94
C LEU A 116 13.92 -11.47 22.38
N GLY A 117 12.83 -12.20 22.58
CA GLY A 117 12.40 -12.70 23.88
C GLY A 117 11.03 -12.19 24.36
N TRP A 118 10.38 -11.26 23.65
CA TRP A 118 9.04 -10.80 24.02
C TRP A 118 7.96 -11.71 23.42
N ASN A 119 7.99 -12.97 23.85
CA ASN A 119 7.15 -14.05 23.38
C ASN A 119 6.64 -14.92 24.53
N ASN A 120 5.82 -15.93 24.24
CA ASN A 120 5.18 -16.80 25.23
C ASN A 120 6.03 -18.04 25.63
N LEU A 121 7.30 -18.12 25.25
CA LEU A 121 8.14 -19.29 25.53
C LEU A 121 8.22 -19.62 27.02
N GLN A 122 8.35 -18.59 27.87
CA GLN A 122 8.42 -18.79 29.32
C GLN A 122 7.13 -19.33 29.94
N GLN A 123 5.98 -18.95 29.39
CA GLN A 123 4.68 -19.48 29.84
C GLN A 123 4.53 -20.95 29.40
N LEU A 124 4.99 -21.27 28.20
CA LEU A 124 4.95 -22.62 27.67
C LEU A 124 5.83 -23.58 28.47
N ASN A 125 7.05 -23.18 28.79
CA ASN A 125 7.98 -23.97 29.59
C ASN A 125 7.49 -24.23 31.02
N ARG A 126 6.60 -23.42 31.56
CA ARG A 126 5.98 -23.64 32.87
C ARG A 126 4.82 -24.64 32.82
N SER A 127 4.19 -24.79 31.68
CA SER A 127 3.00 -25.65 31.50
C SER A 127 3.27 -27.00 30.88
N SER A 128 4.44 -27.20 30.24
CA SER A 128 4.80 -28.45 29.54
C SER A 128 6.04 -29.09 30.15
N VAL A 129 5.91 -30.36 30.52
CA VAL A 129 7.02 -31.21 31.02
C VAL A 129 7.81 -31.85 29.86
N THR A 130 7.45 -31.58 28.63
CA THR A 130 8.06 -32.21 27.45
C THR A 130 9.23 -31.39 26.92
N GLU A 131 10.38 -32.05 26.74
CA GLU A 131 11.63 -31.48 26.20
C GLU A 131 11.49 -31.00 24.73
N ASP A 132 10.49 -31.48 24.00
CA ASP A 132 10.23 -31.10 22.63
C ASP A 132 9.34 -29.83 22.60
N LEU A 133 9.90 -28.71 22.11
CA LEU A 133 9.21 -27.43 21.87
C LEU A 133 8.17 -27.52 20.73
N LEU A 134 7.40 -28.60 20.68
CA LEU A 134 6.33 -28.84 19.71
C LEU A 134 5.04 -28.19 20.20
N VAL A 135 4.47 -27.31 19.38
CA VAL A 135 3.24 -26.57 19.68
C VAL A 135 2.26 -26.68 18.51
N ILE A 136 0.97 -26.63 18.84
CA ILE A 136 -0.04 -26.32 17.81
C ILE A 136 0.14 -24.85 17.48
N CYS A 137 0.59 -24.55 16.26
CA CYS A 137 0.92 -23.19 15.87
C CYS A 137 -0.34 -22.35 15.77
N LYS A 138 -0.45 -21.38 16.68
CA LYS A 138 -1.40 -20.29 16.65
C LYS A 138 -0.64 -19.00 17.00
N PHE A 139 -1.11 -17.88 16.49
CA PHE A 139 -0.49 -16.59 16.74
C PHE A 139 -0.41 -16.29 18.25
N GLU A 140 -1.50 -16.57 18.96
CA GLU A 140 -1.64 -16.38 20.41
C GLU A 140 -0.75 -17.34 21.23
N THR A 141 -0.35 -18.47 20.67
CA THR A 141 0.51 -19.45 21.35
C THR A 141 1.95 -18.95 21.45
N VAL A 142 2.42 -18.25 20.42
CA VAL A 142 3.84 -17.88 20.30
C VAL A 142 4.12 -16.41 20.65
N ILE A 143 3.16 -15.49 20.42
CA ILE A 143 3.33 -14.06 20.69
C ILE A 143 2.54 -13.65 21.93
N SER A 144 3.17 -12.88 22.82
CA SER A 144 2.50 -12.38 24.03
C SER A 144 1.44 -11.31 23.68
N MET A 145 0.31 -11.33 24.39
CA MET A 145 -0.74 -10.32 24.22
C MET A 145 -0.27 -8.93 24.61
N ASP A 146 0.64 -8.82 25.59
CA ASP A 146 1.25 -7.53 25.97
C ASP A 146 2.00 -6.89 24.82
N TYR A 147 2.79 -7.69 24.08
CA TYR A 147 3.47 -7.20 22.88
C TYR A 147 2.47 -6.74 21.83
N MET A 148 1.41 -7.55 21.56
CA MET A 148 0.43 -7.25 20.53
C MET A 148 -0.37 -5.98 20.82
N VAL A 149 -0.72 -5.73 22.07
CA VAL A 149 -1.57 -4.60 22.44
C VAL A 149 -0.71 -3.36 22.72
N TYR A 150 0.23 -3.43 23.66
CA TYR A 150 0.98 -2.23 24.07
C TYR A 150 2.00 -1.80 23.03
N PHE A 151 2.84 -2.71 22.56
CA PHE A 151 3.92 -2.34 21.66
C PHE A 151 3.42 -2.23 20.21
N ASN A 152 2.81 -3.29 19.67
CA ASN A 152 2.43 -3.31 18.27
C ASN A 152 1.24 -2.37 18.00
N PHE A 153 0.12 -2.54 18.70
CA PHE A 153 -1.08 -1.73 18.40
C PHE A 153 -0.93 -0.28 18.85
N PHE A 154 -0.73 -0.03 20.16
CA PHE A 154 -0.64 1.35 20.66
C PHE A 154 0.65 2.06 20.27
N GLY A 155 1.76 1.34 20.08
CA GLY A 155 3.05 1.94 19.70
C GLY A 155 3.20 2.15 18.19
N TRP A 156 2.85 1.17 17.37
CA TRP A 156 3.25 1.15 15.95
C TRP A 156 2.11 1.08 14.93
N VAL A 157 0.88 0.78 15.32
CA VAL A 157 -0.27 0.76 14.42
C VAL A 157 -1.14 2.00 14.59
N LEU A 158 -1.61 2.27 15.79
CA LEU A 158 -2.54 3.35 16.06
C LEU A 158 -1.96 4.75 15.80
N PRO A 159 -0.73 5.11 16.27
CA PRO A 159 -0.18 6.43 16.03
C PRO A 159 0.01 6.76 14.54
N PRO A 160 0.60 5.88 13.69
CA PRO A 160 0.64 6.13 12.25
C PRO A 160 -0.73 6.28 11.60
N LEU A 161 -1.74 5.49 12.01
CA LEU A 161 -3.10 5.62 11.49
C LEU A 161 -3.72 6.98 11.82
N LEU A 162 -3.59 7.44 13.06
CA LEU A 162 -4.08 8.76 13.49
C LEU A 162 -3.35 9.88 12.74
N LEU A 163 -2.03 9.77 12.57
CA LEU A 163 -1.24 10.73 11.82
C LEU A 163 -1.68 10.79 10.35
N MET A 164 -1.89 9.64 9.71
CA MET A 164 -2.41 9.59 8.33
C MET A 164 -3.78 10.23 8.23
N LEU A 165 -4.68 9.97 9.17
CA LEU A 165 -6.00 10.60 9.21
C LEU A 165 -5.88 12.13 9.28
N ALA A 166 -5.05 12.65 10.18
CA ALA A 166 -4.80 14.09 10.30
C ALA A 166 -4.24 14.69 9.00
N ILE A 167 -3.27 14.00 8.37
CA ILE A 167 -2.68 14.41 7.09
C ILE A 167 -3.76 14.49 5.99
N TYR A 168 -4.64 13.50 5.85
CA TYR A 168 -5.69 13.53 4.83
C TYR A 168 -6.74 14.59 5.10
N VAL A 169 -7.11 14.84 6.36
CA VAL A 169 -8.00 15.95 6.73
C VAL A 169 -7.37 17.29 6.29
N GLU A 170 -6.09 17.52 6.58
CA GLU A 170 -5.38 18.74 6.18
C GLU A 170 -5.25 18.85 4.65
N ILE A 171 -4.97 17.77 3.93
CA ILE A 171 -4.94 17.75 2.46
C ILE A 171 -6.31 18.20 1.90
N PHE A 172 -7.42 17.63 2.39
CA PHE A 172 -8.75 18.01 1.92
C PHE A 172 -9.07 19.46 2.23
N TYR A 173 -8.74 19.94 3.43
CA TYR A 173 -8.91 21.34 3.79
C TYR A 173 -8.13 22.28 2.86
N MET A 174 -6.84 22.01 2.63
CA MET A 174 -5.99 22.80 1.74
C MET A 174 -6.52 22.83 0.30
N ILE A 175 -6.92 21.67 -0.24
CA ILE A 175 -7.45 21.58 -1.60
C ILE A 175 -8.76 22.34 -1.71
N HIS A 176 -9.71 22.17 -0.78
CA HIS A 176 -10.97 22.92 -0.79
C HIS A 176 -10.74 24.44 -0.70
N LYS A 177 -9.80 24.87 0.17
CA LYS A 177 -9.44 26.30 0.27
C LYS A 177 -8.88 26.83 -1.06
N GLN A 178 -8.07 26.08 -1.78
CA GLN A 178 -7.53 26.50 -3.07
C GLN A 178 -8.60 26.49 -4.19
N LEU A 179 -9.50 25.51 -4.19
CA LEU A 179 -10.61 25.46 -5.16
C LEU A 179 -11.61 26.60 -4.99
N ASN A 180 -11.80 27.08 -3.75
CA ASN A 180 -12.74 28.17 -3.44
C ASN A 180 -12.14 29.57 -3.66
N LYS A 181 -10.84 29.71 -3.88
CA LYS A 181 -10.24 30.99 -4.24
C LYS A 181 -10.75 31.41 -5.62
N LYS A 182 -11.25 32.68 -5.71
CA LYS A 182 -11.60 33.30 -7.00
C LYS A 182 -10.33 33.39 -7.86
N VAL A 183 -10.37 32.84 -9.06
CA VAL A 183 -9.24 32.90 -10.00
C VAL A 183 -9.26 34.27 -10.68
N SER A 184 -8.22 35.07 -10.42
CA SER A 184 -7.86 36.19 -11.29
C SER A 184 -7.21 35.54 -12.56
N ALA A 185 -7.55 36.05 -13.73
CA ALA A 185 -7.21 35.48 -15.04
C ALA A 185 -5.69 35.26 -15.17
N SER A 186 -5.26 34.00 -15.01
CA SER A 186 -3.91 33.55 -15.24
C SER A 186 -3.96 32.33 -16.16
N HIS A 187 -3.06 32.26 -17.13
CA HIS A 187 -2.99 31.28 -18.21
C HIS A 187 -2.84 29.80 -17.78
N THR A 188 -2.62 29.51 -16.51
CA THR A 188 -2.61 28.13 -15.96
C THR A 188 -3.70 27.99 -14.92
N ASP A 189 -4.75 27.25 -15.23
CA ASP A 189 -5.88 27.03 -14.32
C ASP A 189 -5.48 26.16 -13.11
N PRO A 190 -5.26 26.76 -11.91
CA PRO A 190 -4.89 26.01 -10.70
C PRO A 190 -5.96 25.00 -10.30
N ARG A 191 -7.23 25.22 -10.67
CA ARG A 191 -8.35 24.34 -10.35
C ARG A 191 -8.21 22.98 -10.99
N ARG A 192 -7.68 22.91 -12.23
CA ARG A 192 -7.43 21.64 -12.92
C ARG A 192 -6.37 20.80 -12.20
N TYR A 193 -5.32 21.43 -11.69
CA TYR A 193 -4.28 20.77 -10.90
C TYR A 193 -4.85 20.22 -9.58
N PHE A 194 -5.46 21.08 -8.76
CA PHE A 194 -6.02 20.67 -7.46
C PHE A 194 -7.19 19.70 -7.60
N GLY A 195 -7.98 19.78 -8.67
CA GLY A 195 -9.03 18.81 -8.97
C GLY A 195 -8.48 17.38 -9.24
N LYS A 196 -7.32 17.27 -9.92
CA LYS A 196 -6.63 15.99 -10.12
C LYS A 196 -6.06 15.45 -8.81
N GLU A 197 -5.43 16.30 -8.01
CA GLU A 197 -4.90 15.93 -6.69
C GLU A 197 -6.01 15.50 -5.72
N LEU A 198 -7.18 16.16 -5.75
CA LEU A 198 -8.34 15.76 -4.95
C LEU A 198 -8.84 14.35 -5.30
N LYS A 199 -8.95 14.02 -6.60
CA LYS A 199 -9.37 12.69 -7.04
C LYS A 199 -8.39 11.61 -6.56
N LEU A 200 -7.11 11.88 -6.62
CA LEU A 200 -6.08 10.94 -6.16
C LEU A 200 -6.07 10.83 -4.63
N ALA A 201 -6.17 11.95 -3.89
CA ALA A 201 -6.26 11.95 -2.44
C ALA A 201 -7.47 11.14 -1.94
N LYS A 202 -8.66 11.31 -2.56
CA LYS A 202 -9.85 10.51 -2.25
C LYS A 202 -9.63 9.02 -2.45
N SER A 203 -8.89 8.63 -3.51
CA SER A 203 -8.60 7.22 -3.79
C SER A 203 -7.65 6.62 -2.76
N LEU A 204 -6.64 7.37 -2.32
CA LEU A 204 -5.68 6.92 -1.32
C LEU A 204 -6.25 6.95 0.11
N ALA A 205 -7.12 7.92 0.42
CA ALA A 205 -7.89 7.92 1.67
C ALA A 205 -8.83 6.71 1.76
N LEU A 206 -9.41 6.26 0.63
CA LEU A 206 -10.18 5.03 0.59
C LEU A 206 -9.30 3.80 0.90
N VAL A 207 -8.07 3.73 0.38
CA VAL A 207 -7.14 2.64 0.72
C VAL A 207 -6.84 2.63 2.22
N LEU A 208 -6.58 3.80 2.81
CA LEU A 208 -6.37 3.93 4.26
C LEU A 208 -7.61 3.47 5.06
N PHE A 209 -8.80 3.88 4.64
CA PHE A 209 -10.05 3.47 5.28
C PHE A 209 -10.22 1.95 5.23
N LEU A 210 -10.01 1.33 4.07
CA LEU A 210 -10.11 -0.12 3.89
C LEU A 210 -9.05 -0.86 4.71
N PHE A 211 -7.83 -0.31 4.80
CA PHE A 211 -6.79 -0.82 5.69
C PHE A 211 -7.24 -0.81 7.15
N ALA A 212 -7.78 0.32 7.64
CA ALA A 212 -8.26 0.44 9.00
C ALA A 212 -9.41 -0.56 9.29
N VAL A 213 -10.39 -0.67 8.40
CA VAL A 213 -11.51 -1.64 8.52
C VAL A 213 -11.01 -3.08 8.53
N SER A 214 -9.93 -3.37 7.82
CA SER A 214 -9.37 -4.73 7.78
C SER A 214 -8.60 -5.10 9.04
N TRP A 215 -7.90 -4.15 9.68
CA TRP A 215 -6.99 -4.43 10.80
C TRP A 215 -7.56 -4.09 12.18
N LEU A 216 -8.35 -3.01 12.32
CA LEU A 216 -8.87 -2.59 13.61
C LEU A 216 -9.71 -3.66 14.33
N PRO A 217 -10.58 -4.45 13.66
CA PRO A 217 -11.35 -5.48 14.35
C PRO A 217 -10.47 -6.48 15.10
N LEU A 218 -9.38 -6.95 14.48
CA LEU A 218 -8.45 -7.88 15.12
C LEU A 218 -7.73 -7.23 16.32
N HIS A 219 -7.28 -5.98 16.18
CA HIS A 219 -6.63 -5.27 17.27
C HIS A 219 -7.58 -4.99 18.44
N ILE A 220 -8.87 -4.68 18.17
CA ILE A 220 -9.88 -4.51 19.20
C ILE A 220 -10.11 -5.83 19.95
N ILE A 221 -10.20 -6.96 19.24
CA ILE A 221 -10.33 -8.29 19.86
C ILE A 221 -9.12 -8.59 20.74
N ASN A 222 -7.90 -8.27 20.30
CA ASN A 222 -6.69 -8.44 21.11
C ASN A 222 -6.72 -7.58 22.38
N CYS A 223 -7.20 -6.33 22.29
CA CYS A 223 -7.41 -5.47 23.46
C CYS A 223 -8.44 -6.07 24.43
N ILE A 224 -9.57 -6.57 23.93
CA ILE A 224 -10.57 -7.25 24.76
C ILE A 224 -9.95 -8.49 25.42
N THR A 225 -9.12 -9.23 24.71
CA THR A 225 -8.43 -10.42 25.23
C THR A 225 -7.51 -10.07 26.39
N LEU A 226 -6.79 -8.96 26.29
CA LEU A 226 -5.87 -8.53 27.33
C LEU A 226 -6.58 -7.89 28.53
N PHE A 227 -7.51 -6.96 28.29
CA PHE A 227 -8.10 -6.14 29.34
C PHE A 227 -9.34 -6.77 29.99
N CYS A 228 -10.01 -7.70 29.29
CA CYS A 228 -11.18 -8.41 29.80
C CYS A 228 -11.08 -9.93 29.53
N PRO A 229 -10.22 -10.67 30.29
CA PRO A 229 -10.06 -12.12 30.07
C PRO A 229 -11.35 -12.94 30.28
N LYS A 230 -12.31 -12.40 31.05
CA LYS A 230 -13.61 -13.05 31.32
C LYS A 230 -14.70 -12.72 30.29
N CYS A 231 -14.43 -11.77 29.36
CA CYS A 231 -15.39 -11.45 28.32
C CYS A 231 -15.47 -12.60 27.30
N ASP A 232 -16.71 -13.03 27.05
CA ASP A 232 -16.94 -14.04 26.03
C ASP A 232 -16.65 -13.46 24.63
N LYS A 233 -15.89 -14.21 23.85
CA LYS A 233 -15.46 -13.83 22.50
C LYS A 233 -15.89 -14.95 21.56
N PRO A 234 -16.93 -14.73 20.77
CA PRO A 234 -17.34 -15.71 19.79
C PRO A 234 -16.18 -16.00 18.80
N GLU A 235 -15.79 -17.25 18.65
CA GLU A 235 -14.69 -17.67 17.77
C GLU A 235 -14.88 -17.20 16.33
N TYR A 236 -16.13 -17.15 15.83
CA TYR A 236 -16.40 -16.68 14.48
C TYR A 236 -15.97 -15.22 14.24
N LEU A 237 -16.01 -14.35 15.26
CA LEU A 237 -15.52 -12.97 15.12
C LEU A 237 -14.01 -12.93 14.92
N ILE A 238 -13.27 -13.81 15.59
CA ILE A 238 -11.81 -13.93 15.42
C ILE A 238 -11.51 -14.37 13.99
N TYR A 239 -12.19 -15.39 13.47
CA TYR A 239 -12.00 -15.86 12.10
C TYR A 239 -12.37 -14.80 11.05
N ILE A 240 -13.45 -14.05 11.25
CA ILE A 240 -13.83 -12.94 10.37
C ILE A 240 -12.74 -11.85 10.40
N ALA A 241 -12.24 -11.46 11.57
CA ALA A 241 -11.20 -10.47 11.72
C ALA A 241 -9.90 -10.92 11.02
N ILE A 242 -9.49 -12.18 11.17
CA ILE A 242 -8.34 -12.76 10.46
C ILE A 242 -8.56 -12.73 8.95
N LEU A 243 -9.73 -13.13 8.46
CA LEU A 243 -10.05 -13.11 7.03
C LEU A 243 -9.98 -11.69 6.45
N LEU A 244 -10.46 -10.69 7.19
CA LEU A 244 -10.38 -9.28 6.81
C LEU A 244 -8.92 -8.84 6.66
N THR A 245 -8.04 -9.21 7.59
CA THR A 245 -6.61 -8.84 7.52
C THR A 245 -5.92 -9.43 6.29
N HIS A 246 -6.20 -10.69 5.95
CA HIS A 246 -5.66 -11.33 4.74
C HIS A 246 -6.25 -10.73 3.46
N GLY A 247 -7.54 -10.39 3.47
CA GLY A 247 -8.22 -9.74 2.36
C GLY A 247 -7.66 -8.35 2.02
N ASN A 248 -7.05 -7.65 2.97
CA ASN A 248 -6.46 -6.32 2.78
C ASN A 248 -5.47 -6.27 1.61
N SER A 249 -4.62 -7.28 1.47
CA SER A 249 -3.61 -7.33 0.40
C SER A 249 -4.22 -7.44 -1.01
N ALA A 250 -5.42 -8.02 -1.14
CA ALA A 250 -6.14 -8.11 -2.40
C ALA A 250 -6.86 -6.79 -2.76
N VAL A 251 -7.21 -5.98 -1.78
CA VAL A 251 -8.00 -4.75 -1.96
C VAL A 251 -7.20 -3.66 -2.67
N ASN A 252 -5.91 -3.50 -2.36
CA ASN A 252 -5.07 -2.43 -2.90
C ASN A 252 -5.01 -2.42 -4.45
N PRO A 253 -4.70 -3.52 -5.16
CA PRO A 253 -4.72 -3.57 -6.62
C PRO A 253 -6.10 -3.25 -7.21
N ILE A 254 -7.17 -3.70 -6.55
CA ILE A 254 -8.55 -3.48 -6.97
C ILE A 254 -8.88 -1.99 -6.93
N VAL A 255 -8.59 -1.31 -5.80
CA VAL A 255 -8.82 0.13 -5.67
C VAL A 255 -8.02 0.91 -6.70
N TYR A 256 -6.74 0.55 -6.95
CA TYR A 256 -5.92 1.22 -7.97
C TYR A 256 -6.48 1.03 -9.38
N ALA A 257 -6.96 -0.17 -9.72
CA ALA A 257 -7.56 -0.46 -11.02
C ALA A 257 -8.83 0.36 -11.28
N PHE A 258 -9.69 0.52 -10.27
CA PHE A 258 -10.95 1.24 -10.45
C PHE A 258 -10.83 2.76 -10.27
N ARG A 259 -9.98 3.23 -9.36
CA ARG A 259 -9.93 4.64 -8.96
C ARG A 259 -8.84 5.45 -9.64
N ILE A 260 -7.70 4.85 -10.01
CA ILE A 260 -6.57 5.57 -10.58
C ILE A 260 -6.50 5.33 -12.08
N LYS A 261 -6.91 6.30 -12.90
CA LYS A 261 -6.97 6.22 -14.38
C LYS A 261 -5.66 5.69 -14.99
N LYS A 262 -4.50 6.13 -14.49
CA LYS A 262 -3.18 5.68 -14.98
C LYS A 262 -2.97 4.17 -14.79
N PHE A 263 -3.35 3.61 -13.64
CA PHE A 263 -3.28 2.17 -13.39
C PHE A 263 -4.32 1.40 -14.20
N ARG A 264 -5.55 1.91 -14.29
CA ARG A 264 -6.61 1.29 -15.11
C ARG A 264 -6.17 1.13 -16.55
N THR A 265 -5.61 2.18 -17.17
CA THR A 265 -5.10 2.14 -18.55
C THR A 265 -3.93 1.14 -18.68
N ALA A 266 -3.01 1.12 -17.72
CA ALA A 266 -1.90 0.18 -17.72
C ALA A 266 -2.38 -1.27 -17.57
N PHE A 267 -3.33 -1.54 -16.67
CA PHE A 267 -3.92 -2.87 -16.50
C PHE A 267 -4.68 -3.34 -17.71
N GLN A 268 -5.47 -2.47 -18.36
CA GLN A 268 -6.17 -2.79 -19.61
C GLN A 268 -5.18 -3.12 -20.73
N LYS A 269 -4.05 -2.40 -20.82
CA LYS A 269 -3.00 -2.69 -21.80
C LYS A 269 -2.37 -4.06 -21.57
N ILE A 270 -2.02 -4.36 -20.31
CA ILE A 270 -1.46 -5.66 -19.90
C ILE A 270 -2.46 -6.78 -20.21
N TRP A 271 -3.73 -6.60 -19.83
CA TRP A 271 -4.79 -7.58 -20.09
C TRP A 271 -4.97 -7.87 -21.56
N LYS A 272 -5.07 -6.84 -22.41
CA LYS A 272 -5.19 -6.98 -23.86
C LYS A 272 -3.99 -7.68 -24.48
N GLN A 273 -2.78 -7.37 -24.02
CA GLN A 273 -1.54 -7.88 -24.59
C GLN A 273 -1.25 -9.33 -24.18
N TYR A 274 -1.51 -9.70 -22.90
CA TYR A 274 -1.05 -10.97 -22.32
C TYR A 274 -2.17 -11.98 -22.06
N VAL A 275 -3.43 -11.52 -21.90
CA VAL A 275 -4.56 -12.43 -21.65
C VAL A 275 -5.36 -12.65 -22.91
N LEU A 276 -5.60 -11.59 -23.69
CA LEU A 276 -6.36 -11.70 -24.95
C LEU A 276 -5.47 -11.95 -26.17
N CYS A 277 -4.13 -12.08 -25.99
CA CYS A 277 -3.14 -12.29 -27.07
C CYS A 277 -3.37 -11.38 -28.29
N ARG A 278 -3.89 -10.17 -28.06
CA ARG A 278 -4.08 -9.19 -29.12
C ARG A 278 -2.75 -8.46 -29.32
N ASP A 279 -2.15 -8.60 -30.47
CA ASP A 279 -0.99 -7.83 -30.88
C ASP A 279 -1.25 -6.32 -30.68
N PRO A 280 -0.25 -5.56 -30.19
CA PRO A 280 -0.39 -4.11 -30.16
C PRO A 280 -0.52 -3.60 -31.58
N VAL A 281 -1.72 -3.21 -31.98
CA VAL A 281 -1.99 -2.52 -33.24
C VAL A 281 -1.11 -1.27 -33.27
N GLY A 282 -0.19 -1.23 -34.24
CA GLY A 282 0.57 -0.03 -34.55
C GLY A 282 2.08 -0.25 -34.69
N ARG A 283 2.52 -1.13 -35.59
CA ARG A 283 3.73 -0.83 -36.34
C ARG A 283 3.40 0.41 -37.18
N LEU A 284 3.97 1.54 -36.81
CA LEU A 284 4.05 2.70 -37.70
C LEU A 284 4.54 2.21 -39.07
N PRO A 285 3.91 2.61 -40.17
CA PRO A 285 4.45 2.31 -41.49
C PRO A 285 5.84 2.91 -41.58
N GLN A 286 6.83 2.08 -41.90
CA GLN A 286 8.12 2.50 -42.37
C GLN A 286 7.88 3.49 -43.50
N LYS A 287 8.22 4.78 -43.27
CA LYS A 287 8.35 5.72 -44.37
C LYS A 287 9.44 5.20 -45.31
N GLY A 288 8.98 4.59 -46.38
CA GLY A 288 9.81 4.27 -47.53
C GLY A 288 10.52 5.51 -47.98
N SER A 289 11.82 5.37 -48.14
CA SER A 289 12.68 6.27 -48.85
C SER A 289 12.10 6.50 -50.25
N GLN A 290 11.48 7.65 -50.47
CA GLN A 290 11.37 8.22 -51.80
C GLN A 290 12.07 9.57 -51.79
N ARG A 291 13.25 9.51 -52.36
CA ARG A 291 14.02 10.60 -52.93
C ARG A 291 13.21 11.12 -54.12
N VAL A 292 13.07 12.41 -54.30
CA VAL A 292 13.17 13.16 -55.54
C VAL A 292 12.33 14.44 -55.54
N ARG A 293 13.07 15.53 -55.68
CA ARG A 293 12.87 16.76 -56.45
C ARG A 293 11.90 17.85 -55.97
N SER A 294 12.60 18.90 -55.56
CA SER A 294 12.40 20.33 -56.00
C SER A 294 11.09 20.72 -56.66
N ASN A 295 10.38 21.64 -56.05
CA ASN A 295 10.21 23.04 -56.50
C ASN A 295 9.17 23.73 -55.68
N GLU A 296 9.57 24.87 -55.17
CA GLU A 296 8.95 26.19 -55.22
C GLU A 296 7.43 26.31 -54.94
N THR A 297 7.22 27.20 -54.05
CA THR A 297 6.28 28.32 -54.01
C THR A 297 5.21 28.21 -52.88
N ARG A 298 5.45 29.03 -51.86
CA ARG A 298 4.65 30.19 -51.47
C ARG A 298 3.25 29.96 -50.88
N LEU A 299 3.19 30.46 -49.63
CA LEU A 299 2.08 31.29 -49.07
C LEU A 299 0.81 30.60 -48.58
N GLU A 300 0.50 31.12 -47.42
CA GLU A 300 -0.75 31.30 -46.68
C GLU A 300 -0.99 30.22 -45.65
N GLN A 301 -0.81 30.56 -44.36
CA GLN A 301 -1.63 31.38 -43.48
C GLN A 301 -3.02 30.80 -43.24
N ASN A 302 -3.24 30.64 -41.97
CA ASN A 302 -4.49 30.59 -41.19
C ASN A 302 -4.95 29.22 -40.71
N ASP A 303 -4.88 29.16 -39.43
CA ASP A 303 -5.99 29.21 -38.44
C ASP A 303 -6.77 27.93 -38.21
N ASP A 304 -6.90 27.78 -36.94
CA ASP A 304 -8.07 27.32 -36.22
C ASP A 304 -8.24 25.83 -35.88
N ASP A 305 -8.20 25.71 -34.63
CA ASP A 305 -9.25 25.19 -33.75
C ASP A 305 -9.38 23.71 -33.55
N ASP A 306 -9.10 23.43 -32.31
CA ASP A 306 -10.12 23.02 -31.33
C ASP A 306 -10.68 21.60 -31.41
N ASN A 307 -10.81 21.14 -30.19
CA ASN A 307 -11.71 20.10 -29.68
C ASN A 307 -11.20 18.65 -29.74
N ASP A 308 -10.94 18.08 -28.59
CA ASP A 308 -11.92 17.44 -27.72
C ASP A 308 -11.31 16.82 -26.47
N VAL A 309 -11.93 17.23 -25.37
CA VAL A 309 -12.34 16.59 -24.11
C VAL A 309 -11.30 15.82 -23.30
#